data_f324d415356ef945cb2aab984b1de0e6
#
_entry.id   f324d415356ef945cb2aab984b1de0e6
#
_cell.length_a   1.000
_cell.length_b   1.000
_cell.length_c   1.000
_cell.angle_alpha   90.00
_cell.angle_beta   90.00
_cell.angle_gamma   90.00
#
_symmetry.space_group_name_H-M   'P 1'
#
loop_
_entity.id
_entity.type
_entity.pdbx_description
1 polymer ?
#
loop_
_entity_poly.entity_id
_entity_poly.type
_entity_poly.pdbx_seq_one_letter_code
_entity_poly.pdbx_strand_id
1 'polypeptide(L)'
;MRKTSAFEQVYVHGSPTVYYKQGDSTSVRVEGAQSMVNEIEAYVTDSVLNIGYKNHRSWKVLNFRRDDGELRVYVTSPDLVGVKVVGSGDFICQHPLDTDVLTVRLEGSGDVKFASIVCDKIEASVMGSGDMRLGTVTTQSAGFNVTGSGDLDARLQNTQQTDISVIGSGDAKVDFANCGSANASVCGSGDVVLSGNLQHYSSSKLGSGDIDTKHLKVQ
;
A
#
# COMPACT_ATOMS: atom_id res chain seq x y z
N MET A 1 25.06 -4.93 -0.18
CA MET A 1 24.58 -4.01 0.86
C MET A 1 24.98 -2.59 0.50
N ARG A 2 24.06 -1.63 0.62
CA ARG A 2 24.33 -0.20 0.44
C ARG A 2 24.30 0.47 1.81
N LYS A 3 25.27 1.39 2.08
CA LYS A 3 25.23 2.21 3.28
C LYS A 3 24.13 3.27 3.07
N THR A 4 23.17 3.34 3.98
CA THR A 4 22.12 4.36 4.01
C THR A 4 22.09 5.02 5.39
N SER A 5 21.68 6.29 5.45
CA SER A 5 21.28 6.92 6.71
C SER A 5 19.94 6.34 7.21
N ALA A 6 19.52 6.68 8.41
CA ALA A 6 18.22 6.31 8.95
C ALA A 6 17.11 6.92 8.07
N PHE A 7 16.02 6.16 7.93
CA PHE A 7 14.79 6.59 7.25
C PHE A 7 13.58 5.95 7.92
N GLU A 8 12.43 6.57 7.76
CA GLU A 8 11.13 6.12 8.27
C GLU A 8 10.08 6.03 7.15
N GLN A 9 10.45 6.43 5.93
CA GLN A 9 9.57 6.37 4.77
C GLN A 9 10.30 5.71 3.59
N VAL A 10 9.53 5.02 2.74
CA VAL A 10 10.04 4.38 1.52
C VAL A 10 9.28 4.90 0.31
N TYR A 11 10.01 5.43 -0.67
CA TYR A 11 9.47 5.86 -1.93
C TYR A 11 10.03 5.02 -3.08
N VAL A 12 9.16 4.28 -3.76
CA VAL A 12 9.49 3.40 -4.88
C VAL A 12 9.10 4.08 -6.20
N HIS A 13 10.06 4.24 -7.09
CA HIS A 13 9.86 4.85 -8.41
C HIS A 13 10.08 3.83 -9.53
N GLY A 14 9.15 3.74 -10.46
CA GLY A 14 9.26 2.85 -11.63
C GLY A 14 8.76 1.45 -11.34
N SER A 15 9.58 0.42 -11.59
CA SER A 15 9.14 -0.97 -11.55
C SER A 15 9.96 -1.92 -10.64
N PRO A 16 10.78 -1.45 -9.67
CA PRO A 16 11.43 -2.39 -8.78
C PRO A 16 10.43 -2.99 -7.78
N THR A 17 10.62 -4.28 -7.42
CA THR A 17 9.92 -4.91 -6.31
C THR A 17 10.69 -4.73 -5.01
N VAL A 18 10.06 -4.12 -4.02
CA VAL A 18 10.64 -3.85 -2.69
C VAL A 18 10.04 -4.79 -1.66
N TYR A 19 10.89 -5.55 -0.98
CA TYR A 19 10.55 -6.38 0.17
C TYR A 19 10.99 -5.67 1.44
N TYR A 20 10.02 -5.31 2.28
CA TYR A 20 10.27 -4.63 3.54
C TYR A 20 10.10 -5.55 4.74
N LYS A 21 10.94 -5.34 5.75
CA LYS A 21 10.83 -5.96 7.07
C LYS A 21 11.22 -4.95 8.13
N GLN A 22 10.40 -4.77 9.16
CA GLN A 22 10.77 -4.01 10.36
C GLN A 22 11.83 -4.76 11.16
N GLY A 23 12.82 -4.05 11.69
CA GLY A 23 13.90 -4.64 12.50
C GLY A 23 14.85 -3.58 13.03
N ASP A 24 15.64 -3.93 14.03
CA ASP A 24 16.44 -3.00 14.87
C ASP A 24 17.50 -2.17 14.13
N SER A 25 17.77 -2.46 12.88
CA SER A 25 18.81 -1.78 12.11
C SER A 25 18.37 -1.43 10.70
N THR A 26 18.88 -0.33 10.18
CA THR A 26 18.65 0.11 8.81
C THR A 26 19.54 -0.64 7.82
N SER A 27 18.94 -1.26 6.80
CA SER A 27 19.68 -1.90 5.71
C SER A 27 18.96 -1.83 4.38
N VAL A 28 19.72 -1.74 3.29
CA VAL A 28 19.23 -1.84 1.92
C VAL A 28 20.12 -2.81 1.14
N ARG A 29 19.52 -3.84 0.56
CA ARG A 29 20.18 -4.87 -0.25
C ARG A 29 19.44 -5.04 -1.57
N VAL A 30 20.17 -4.97 -2.68
CA VAL A 30 19.63 -5.15 -4.03
C VAL A 30 20.13 -6.49 -4.57
N GLU A 31 19.23 -7.30 -5.10
CA GLU A 31 19.49 -8.61 -5.73
C GLU A 31 18.92 -8.65 -7.13
N GLY A 32 19.64 -9.28 -8.04
CA GLY A 32 19.28 -9.44 -9.46
C GLY A 32 20.52 -9.56 -10.32
N ALA A 33 20.35 -9.58 -11.65
CA ALA A 33 21.47 -9.53 -12.58
C ALA A 33 22.33 -8.28 -12.34
N GLN A 34 23.64 -8.39 -12.45
CA GLN A 34 24.60 -7.30 -12.18
C GLN A 34 24.30 -6.05 -13.02
N SER A 35 23.87 -6.21 -14.27
CA SER A 35 23.41 -5.15 -15.16
C SER A 35 22.28 -4.32 -14.54
N MET A 36 21.25 -5.00 -14.00
CA MET A 36 20.07 -4.38 -13.37
C MET A 36 20.42 -3.74 -12.02
N VAL A 37 21.22 -4.43 -11.19
CA VAL A 37 21.67 -3.91 -9.88
C VAL A 37 22.45 -2.60 -10.02
N ASN A 38 23.22 -2.44 -11.10
CA ASN A 38 23.98 -1.23 -11.38
C ASN A 38 23.09 -0.03 -11.78
N GLU A 39 21.91 -0.29 -12.32
CA GLU A 39 20.96 0.75 -12.75
C GLU A 39 20.05 1.23 -11.61
N ILE A 40 19.92 0.44 -10.53
CA ILE A 40 19.13 0.87 -9.36
C ILE A 40 19.95 1.84 -8.51
N GLU A 41 19.33 2.93 -8.12
CA GLU A 41 19.78 3.78 -7.03
C GLU A 41 18.88 3.63 -5.80
N ALA A 42 19.51 3.76 -4.64
CA ALA A 42 18.83 3.84 -3.35
C ALA A 42 19.57 4.87 -2.51
N TYR A 43 18.91 5.95 -2.15
CA TYR A 43 19.48 7.05 -1.36
C TYR A 43 18.42 7.62 -0.41
N VAL A 44 18.86 8.21 0.68
CA VAL A 44 17.99 8.82 1.69
C VAL A 44 18.09 10.35 1.59
N THR A 45 16.92 10.98 1.55
CA THR A 45 16.75 12.44 1.63
C THR A 45 15.56 12.72 2.53
N ASP A 46 15.72 13.60 3.52
CA ASP A 46 14.64 14.01 4.44
C ASP A 46 13.92 12.82 5.11
N SER A 47 14.66 11.83 5.61
CA SER A 47 14.16 10.59 6.19
C SER A 47 13.36 9.70 5.24
N VAL A 48 13.41 9.94 3.93
CA VAL A 48 12.78 9.13 2.89
C VAL A 48 13.84 8.33 2.13
N LEU A 49 13.73 7.01 2.15
CA LEU A 49 14.51 6.13 1.28
C LEU A 49 13.89 6.13 -0.12
N ASN A 50 14.58 6.73 -1.08
CA ASN A 50 14.19 6.75 -2.48
C ASN A 50 14.82 5.55 -3.20
N ILE A 51 14.01 4.74 -3.87
CA ILE A 51 14.42 3.55 -4.64
C ILE A 51 13.90 3.68 -6.06
N GLY A 52 14.78 3.64 -7.06
CA GLY A 52 14.39 3.76 -8.45
C GLY A 52 15.54 3.52 -9.41
N TYR A 53 15.30 3.76 -10.70
CA TYR A 53 16.35 3.67 -11.71
C TYR A 53 17.09 5.00 -11.86
N LYS A 54 18.41 4.96 -11.99
CA LYS A 54 19.30 6.13 -12.12
C LYS A 54 18.94 7.10 -13.24
N ASN A 55 18.40 6.59 -14.33
CA ASN A 55 18.06 7.38 -15.51
C ASN A 55 16.56 7.31 -15.79
N HIS A 56 15.80 8.30 -15.31
CA HIS A 56 14.38 8.48 -15.66
C HIS A 56 14.10 8.61 -17.18
N ARG A 57 15.13 8.79 -18.01
CA ARG A 57 15.03 8.97 -19.48
C ARG A 57 15.39 7.74 -20.31
N SER A 58 15.87 6.66 -19.72
CA SER A 58 16.38 5.53 -20.50
C SER A 58 15.34 4.44 -20.72
N TRP A 59 14.26 4.78 -21.43
CA TRP A 59 13.42 3.83 -22.16
C TRP A 59 14.27 2.95 -23.14
N LYS A 60 15.50 3.34 -23.46
CA LYS A 60 16.39 2.65 -24.39
C LYS A 60 17.16 1.45 -23.81
N VAL A 61 17.14 1.22 -22.52
CA VAL A 61 17.92 0.13 -21.88
C VAL A 61 17.13 -1.16 -21.69
N LEU A 62 15.87 -1.20 -22.10
CA LEU A 62 15.02 -2.38 -21.94
C LEU A 62 15.23 -3.46 -23.03
N ASN A 63 16.47 -3.72 -23.45
CA ASN A 63 16.87 -5.01 -23.99
C ASN A 63 17.18 -5.98 -22.82
N PHE A 64 16.28 -6.07 -21.83
CA PHE A 64 16.35 -7.14 -20.85
C PHE A 64 16.12 -8.45 -21.57
N ARG A 65 17.17 -9.29 -21.61
CA ARG A 65 17.00 -10.68 -21.99
C ARG A 65 16.03 -11.31 -20.99
N ARG A 66 15.10 -12.12 -21.44
CA ARG A 66 14.13 -12.86 -20.61
C ARG A 66 14.79 -13.70 -19.49
N ASP A 67 16.10 -13.77 -19.46
CA ASP A 67 16.93 -14.60 -18.57
C ASP A 67 17.55 -13.82 -17.39
N ASP A 68 17.35 -12.50 -17.30
CA ASP A 68 18.06 -11.67 -16.30
C ASP A 68 17.47 -11.79 -14.87
N GLY A 69 16.41 -12.55 -14.69
CA GLY A 69 15.78 -12.74 -13.38
C GLY A 69 15.03 -11.48 -12.87
N GLU A 70 14.39 -11.60 -11.73
CA GLU A 70 13.65 -10.51 -11.08
C GLU A 70 14.60 -9.64 -10.24
N LEU A 71 14.45 -8.30 -10.38
CA LEU A 71 15.17 -7.35 -9.54
C LEU A 71 14.42 -7.16 -8.22
N ARG A 72 15.07 -7.48 -7.12
CA ARG A 72 14.50 -7.40 -5.77
C ARG A 72 15.30 -6.45 -4.89
N VAL A 73 14.61 -5.59 -4.18
CA VAL A 73 15.23 -4.68 -3.20
C VAL A 73 14.72 -5.04 -1.81
N TYR A 74 15.60 -5.47 -0.93
CA TYR A 74 15.29 -5.78 0.46
C TYR A 74 15.62 -4.61 1.35
N VAL A 75 14.66 -4.17 2.13
CA VAL A 75 14.72 -2.98 2.98
C VAL A 75 14.38 -3.36 4.43
N THR A 76 15.16 -2.86 5.36
CA THR A 76 14.88 -2.98 6.80
C THR A 76 15.05 -1.61 7.45
N SER A 77 14.17 -1.24 8.38
CA SER A 77 14.31 -0.06 9.26
C SER A 77 13.63 -0.32 10.60
N PRO A 78 14.00 0.43 11.65
CA PRO A 78 13.34 0.31 12.95
C PRO A 78 11.87 0.72 12.92
N ASP A 79 11.51 1.68 12.10
CA ASP A 79 10.15 2.16 11.93
C ASP A 79 9.82 2.43 10.46
N LEU A 80 8.50 2.47 10.15
CA LEU A 80 7.98 2.79 8.84
C LEU A 80 6.65 3.55 8.97
N VAL A 81 6.70 4.86 8.77
CA VAL A 81 5.53 5.74 8.86
C VAL A 81 4.92 6.07 7.49
N GLY A 82 5.62 5.75 6.40
CA GLY A 82 5.14 6.05 5.07
C GLY A 82 5.68 5.15 3.97
N VAL A 83 4.80 4.78 3.04
CA VAL A 83 5.13 4.08 1.80
C VAL A 83 4.48 4.81 0.64
N LYS A 84 5.28 5.15 -0.37
CA LYS A 84 4.77 5.65 -1.65
C LYS A 84 5.34 4.81 -2.80
N VAL A 85 4.46 4.29 -3.64
CA VAL A 85 4.83 3.58 -4.88
C VAL A 85 4.30 4.37 -6.06
N VAL A 86 5.18 4.74 -6.99
CA VAL A 86 4.81 5.45 -8.23
C VAL A 86 5.32 4.67 -9.43
N GLY A 87 4.40 4.17 -10.25
CA GLY A 87 4.70 3.37 -11.44
C GLY A 87 4.10 1.97 -11.40
N SER A 88 4.90 0.97 -11.76
CA SER A 88 4.50 -0.44 -11.84
C SER A 88 5.32 -1.34 -10.91
N GLY A 89 6.05 -0.76 -9.97
CA GLY A 89 6.81 -1.49 -8.96
C GLY A 89 5.90 -1.93 -7.81
N ASP A 90 6.39 -2.89 -7.02
CA ASP A 90 5.64 -3.45 -5.90
C ASP A 90 6.31 -3.13 -4.57
N PHE A 91 5.48 -3.04 -3.52
CA PHE A 91 5.94 -3.01 -2.13
C PHE A 91 5.30 -4.14 -1.34
N ILE A 92 6.12 -4.97 -0.70
CA ILE A 92 5.68 -6.19 -0.03
C ILE A 92 6.26 -6.23 1.38
N CYS A 93 5.39 -6.21 2.40
CA CYS A 93 5.72 -6.42 3.80
C CYS A 93 5.04 -7.71 4.29
N GLN A 94 5.80 -8.82 4.35
CA GLN A 94 5.29 -10.14 4.73
C GLN A 94 5.30 -10.39 6.25
N HIS A 95 5.90 -9.48 7.01
CA HIS A 95 5.98 -9.55 8.48
C HIS A 95 5.06 -8.50 9.10
N PRO A 96 4.64 -8.68 10.35
CA PRO A 96 3.90 -7.65 11.06
C PRO A 96 4.67 -6.32 11.07
N LEU A 97 3.93 -5.22 10.86
CA LEU A 97 4.42 -3.86 11.03
C LEU A 97 3.75 -3.27 12.26
N ASP A 98 4.53 -2.64 13.13
CA ASP A 98 4.08 -1.90 14.30
C ASP A 98 4.63 -0.47 14.24
N THR A 99 3.73 0.52 14.18
CA THR A 99 4.10 1.95 14.06
C THR A 99 2.96 2.82 14.59
N ASP A 100 3.21 4.07 14.95
CA ASP A 100 2.15 4.95 15.46
C ASP A 100 1.19 5.39 14.34
N VAL A 101 1.73 5.85 13.21
CA VAL A 101 0.94 6.35 12.08
C VAL A 101 1.49 5.80 10.78
N LEU A 102 0.64 5.27 9.91
CA LEU A 102 1.05 4.78 8.60
C LEU A 102 0.30 5.48 7.47
N THR A 103 1.05 6.03 6.51
CA THR A 103 0.49 6.52 5.24
C THR A 103 0.97 5.67 4.08
N VAL A 104 0.04 5.08 3.33
CA VAL A 104 0.34 4.24 2.16
C VAL A 104 -0.26 4.86 0.91
N ARG A 105 0.56 5.10 -0.11
CA ARG A 105 0.11 5.66 -1.39
C ARG A 105 0.61 4.83 -2.56
N LEU A 106 -0.31 4.39 -3.39
CA LEU A 106 -0.04 3.69 -4.65
C LEU A 106 -0.54 4.56 -5.81
N GLU A 107 0.39 5.00 -6.66
CA GLU A 107 0.10 5.81 -7.85
C GLU A 107 0.61 5.06 -9.09
N GLY A 108 -0.29 4.41 -9.82
CA GLY A 108 0.09 3.65 -11.02
C GLY A 108 -0.57 2.27 -11.13
N SER A 109 0.20 1.25 -11.50
CA SER A 109 -0.29 -0.10 -11.77
C SER A 109 0.49 -1.21 -11.04
N GLY A 110 1.33 -0.83 -10.09
CA GLY A 110 2.02 -1.76 -9.19
C GLY A 110 1.13 -2.21 -8.05
N ASP A 111 1.64 -3.05 -7.16
CA ASP A 111 0.92 -3.57 -6.02
C ASP A 111 1.56 -3.16 -4.69
N VAL A 112 0.72 -3.00 -3.66
CA VAL A 112 1.17 -2.86 -2.27
C VAL A 112 0.54 -3.95 -1.41
N LYS A 113 1.39 -4.68 -0.67
CA LYS A 113 0.94 -5.81 0.17
C LYS A 113 1.55 -5.75 1.55
N PHE A 114 0.70 -5.74 2.57
CA PHE A 114 1.06 -5.95 3.97
C PHE A 114 0.40 -7.22 4.49
N ALA A 115 1.10 -7.99 5.30
CA ALA A 115 0.52 -9.16 5.97
C ALA A 115 -0.33 -8.74 7.18
N SER A 116 0.19 -7.85 8.02
CA SER A 116 -0.54 -7.25 9.13
C SER A 116 0.10 -5.93 9.57
N ILE A 117 -0.73 -5.04 10.12
CA ILE A 117 -0.36 -3.70 10.58
C ILE A 117 -1.00 -3.47 11.94
N VAL A 118 -0.21 -2.93 12.87
CA VAL A 118 -0.69 -2.38 14.15
C VAL A 118 -0.28 -0.92 14.18
N CYS A 119 -1.24 0.00 14.33
CA CYS A 119 -0.96 1.44 14.38
C CYS A 119 -2.12 2.19 15.04
N ASP A 120 -1.91 3.44 15.45
CA ASP A 120 -3.00 4.30 15.91
C ASP A 120 -3.85 4.83 14.77
N LYS A 121 -3.20 5.16 13.64
CA LYS A 121 -3.89 5.69 12.46
C LYS A 121 -3.28 5.16 11.16
N ILE A 122 -4.15 4.80 10.21
CA ILE A 122 -3.75 4.46 8.83
C ILE A 122 -4.50 5.31 7.80
N GLU A 123 -3.76 5.82 6.83
CA GLU A 123 -4.31 6.45 5.62
C GLU A 123 -3.76 5.70 4.39
N ALA A 124 -4.64 5.09 3.62
CA ALA A 124 -4.27 4.32 2.45
C ALA A 124 -4.98 4.82 1.20
N SER A 125 -4.23 5.06 0.13
CA SER A 125 -4.79 5.55 -1.12
C SER A 125 -4.24 4.81 -2.34
N VAL A 126 -5.14 4.43 -3.23
CA VAL A 126 -4.85 3.87 -4.56
C VAL A 126 -5.28 4.90 -5.60
N MET A 127 -4.36 5.27 -6.50
CA MET A 127 -4.60 6.15 -7.63
C MET A 127 -4.09 5.48 -8.91
N GLY A 128 -4.99 4.96 -9.72
CA GLY A 128 -4.63 4.23 -10.95
C GLY A 128 -5.32 2.90 -11.08
N SER A 129 -4.56 1.85 -11.41
CA SER A 129 -5.07 0.50 -11.68
C SER A 129 -4.32 -0.60 -10.90
N GLY A 130 -3.49 -0.22 -9.96
CA GLY A 130 -2.77 -1.16 -9.08
C GLY A 130 -3.61 -1.54 -7.87
N ASP A 131 -3.25 -2.63 -7.19
CA ASP A 131 -3.99 -3.17 -6.06
C ASP A 131 -3.27 -2.96 -4.73
N MET A 132 -4.06 -2.70 -3.69
CA MET A 132 -3.57 -2.60 -2.32
C MET A 132 -4.21 -3.65 -1.41
N ARG A 133 -3.40 -4.51 -0.80
CA ARG A 133 -3.84 -5.50 0.18
C ARG A 133 -3.17 -5.25 1.52
N LEU A 134 -3.95 -4.84 2.51
CA LEU A 134 -3.43 -4.45 3.82
C LEU A 134 -3.46 -5.59 4.86
N GLY A 135 -4.00 -6.76 4.48
CA GLY A 135 -4.13 -7.89 5.41
C GLY A 135 -4.95 -7.52 6.64
N THR A 136 -4.46 -7.89 7.83
CA THR A 136 -5.12 -7.53 9.09
C THR A 136 -4.55 -6.22 9.63
N VAL A 137 -5.42 -5.25 9.87
CA VAL A 137 -5.06 -3.93 10.41
C VAL A 137 -5.75 -3.73 11.75
N THR A 138 -4.98 -3.55 12.81
CA THR A 138 -5.46 -3.15 14.13
C THR A 138 -5.12 -1.69 14.32
N THR A 139 -6.13 -0.82 14.38
CA THR A 139 -5.95 0.64 14.41
C THR A 139 -7.13 1.32 15.10
N GLN A 140 -6.95 2.55 15.56
CA GLN A 140 -8.05 3.36 16.08
C GLN A 140 -8.82 4.05 14.95
N SER A 141 -8.11 4.49 13.89
CA SER A 141 -8.72 5.21 12.78
C SER A 141 -8.14 4.75 11.44
N ALA A 142 -9.00 4.50 10.46
CA ALA A 142 -8.63 4.09 9.11
C ALA A 142 -9.31 4.98 8.04
N GLY A 143 -8.51 5.52 7.12
CA GLY A 143 -8.98 6.22 5.92
C GLY A 143 -8.54 5.49 4.66
N PHE A 144 -9.50 5.08 3.81
CA PHE A 144 -9.25 4.33 2.58
C PHE A 144 -9.82 5.05 1.37
N ASN A 145 -8.96 5.33 0.39
CA ASN A 145 -9.35 6.06 -0.81
C ASN A 145 -8.92 5.29 -2.06
N VAL A 146 -9.85 5.00 -2.94
CA VAL A 146 -9.59 4.40 -4.25
C VAL A 146 -10.02 5.40 -5.32
N THR A 147 -9.11 5.76 -6.22
CA THR A 147 -9.38 6.65 -7.36
C THR A 147 -8.85 6.00 -8.63
N GLY A 148 -9.75 5.64 -9.54
CA GLY A 148 -9.40 4.97 -10.80
C GLY A 148 -10.06 3.60 -10.94
N SER A 149 -9.27 2.57 -11.23
CA SER A 149 -9.74 1.19 -11.49
C SER A 149 -8.98 0.12 -10.69
N GLY A 150 -8.14 0.54 -9.76
CA GLY A 150 -7.44 -0.37 -8.85
C GLY A 150 -8.27 -0.70 -7.62
N ASP A 151 -7.87 -1.72 -6.87
CA ASP A 151 -8.65 -2.26 -5.76
C ASP A 151 -7.94 -2.10 -4.41
N LEU A 152 -8.76 -2.04 -3.33
CA LEU A 152 -8.27 -2.05 -1.96
C LEU A 152 -8.96 -3.16 -1.15
N ASP A 153 -8.17 -4.02 -0.49
CA ASP A 153 -8.66 -5.07 0.40
C ASP A 153 -8.02 -4.92 1.79
N ALA A 154 -8.85 -4.90 2.84
CA ALA A 154 -8.39 -4.79 4.22
C ALA A 154 -9.31 -5.53 5.19
N ARG A 155 -8.73 -6.09 6.27
CA ARG A 155 -9.46 -6.57 7.44
C ARG A 155 -9.15 -5.70 8.64
N LEU A 156 -10.13 -4.97 9.12
CA LEU A 156 -10.02 -4.09 10.29
C LEU A 156 -10.40 -4.80 11.58
N GLN A 157 -9.59 -4.61 12.63
CA GLN A 157 -9.86 -5.14 13.96
C GLN A 157 -9.84 -4.02 15.00
N ASN A 158 -10.90 -3.96 15.82
CA ASN A 158 -11.04 -3.02 16.94
C ASN A 158 -10.93 -1.54 16.53
N THR A 159 -11.20 -1.22 15.26
CA THR A 159 -11.13 0.14 14.72
C THR A 159 -12.33 0.96 15.19
N GLN A 160 -12.10 2.15 15.71
CA GLN A 160 -13.18 3.01 16.20
C GLN A 160 -13.87 3.77 15.07
N GLN A 161 -13.10 4.27 14.10
CA GLN A 161 -13.62 5.04 12.98
C GLN A 161 -12.98 4.60 11.66
N THR A 162 -13.82 4.40 10.63
CA THR A 162 -13.37 4.04 9.28
C THR A 162 -14.09 4.92 8.25
N ASP A 163 -13.32 5.56 7.36
CA ASP A 163 -13.82 6.28 6.21
C ASP A 163 -13.34 5.60 4.92
N ILE A 164 -14.27 5.26 4.02
CA ILE A 164 -13.99 4.58 2.75
C ILE A 164 -14.54 5.41 1.61
N SER A 165 -13.72 5.73 0.62
CA SER A 165 -14.13 6.48 -0.56
C SER A 165 -13.64 5.79 -1.83
N VAL A 166 -14.55 5.50 -2.76
CA VAL A 166 -14.26 4.98 -4.08
C VAL A 166 -14.74 5.96 -5.13
N ILE A 167 -13.82 6.40 -5.99
CA ILE A 167 -14.09 7.31 -7.10
C ILE A 167 -13.59 6.66 -8.39
N GLY A 168 -14.50 6.28 -9.28
CA GLY A 168 -14.16 5.63 -10.55
C GLY A 168 -14.82 4.27 -10.72
N SER A 169 -14.03 3.26 -11.10
CA SER A 169 -14.47 1.89 -11.39
C SER A 169 -13.72 0.81 -10.61
N GLY A 170 -12.83 1.22 -9.70
CA GLY A 170 -12.13 0.31 -8.79
C GLY A 170 -13.00 -0.05 -7.59
N ASP A 171 -12.61 -1.06 -6.84
CA ASP A 171 -13.40 -1.61 -5.74
C ASP A 171 -12.69 -1.47 -4.38
N ALA A 172 -13.48 -1.42 -3.30
CA ALA A 172 -12.97 -1.52 -1.94
C ALA A 172 -13.67 -2.65 -1.18
N LYS A 173 -12.90 -3.58 -0.63
CA LYS A 173 -13.40 -4.66 0.22
C LYS A 173 -12.86 -4.53 1.63
N VAL A 174 -13.75 -4.36 2.61
CA VAL A 174 -13.37 -4.20 4.00
C VAL A 174 -14.17 -5.16 4.89
N ASP A 175 -13.44 -5.98 5.66
CA ASP A 175 -13.99 -6.89 6.66
C ASP A 175 -13.76 -6.32 8.06
N PHE A 176 -14.80 -6.22 8.88
CA PHE A 176 -14.79 -5.59 10.20
C PHE A 176 -14.87 -6.63 11.32
N ALA A 177 -13.98 -6.56 12.29
CA ALA A 177 -14.02 -7.36 13.50
C ALA A 177 -14.04 -6.46 14.75
N ASN A 178 -15.20 -6.36 15.42
CA ASN A 178 -15.43 -5.54 16.61
C ASN A 178 -15.10 -4.05 16.37
N CYS A 179 -15.64 -3.47 15.30
CA CYS A 179 -15.39 -2.08 14.94
C CYS A 179 -16.50 -1.13 15.41
N GLY A 180 -16.18 0.15 15.52
CA GLY A 180 -17.10 1.21 15.92
C GLY A 180 -17.94 1.70 14.75
N SER A 181 -17.51 2.74 14.07
CA SER A 181 -18.25 3.36 12.97
C SER A 181 -17.55 3.19 11.63
N ALA A 182 -18.33 3.03 10.57
CA ALA A 182 -17.85 3.08 9.19
C ALA A 182 -18.75 3.99 8.34
N ASN A 183 -18.09 4.82 7.52
CA ASN A 183 -18.73 5.64 6.51
C ASN A 183 -18.17 5.25 5.14
N ALA A 184 -19.02 4.85 4.20
CA ALA A 184 -18.62 4.44 2.86
C ALA A 184 -19.24 5.34 1.81
N SER A 185 -18.43 5.80 0.85
CA SER A 185 -18.90 6.60 -0.28
C SER A 185 -18.43 6.02 -1.61
N VAL A 186 -19.32 5.99 -2.59
CA VAL A 186 -19.03 5.57 -3.97
C VAL A 186 -19.45 6.66 -4.93
N CYS A 187 -18.54 7.05 -5.80
CA CYS A 187 -18.83 7.97 -6.90
C CYS A 187 -18.30 7.37 -8.22
N GLY A 188 -19.19 6.76 -9.00
CA GLY A 188 -18.82 6.10 -10.25
C GLY A 188 -19.51 4.75 -10.47
N SER A 189 -18.75 3.77 -10.94
CA SER A 189 -19.21 2.42 -11.25
C SER A 189 -18.52 1.32 -10.44
N GLY A 190 -17.59 1.68 -9.58
CA GLY A 190 -16.91 0.75 -8.68
C GLY A 190 -17.80 0.36 -7.49
N ASP A 191 -17.43 -0.71 -6.80
CA ASP A 191 -18.21 -1.27 -5.72
C ASP A 191 -17.49 -1.20 -4.36
N VAL A 192 -18.27 -1.09 -3.29
CA VAL A 192 -17.76 -1.26 -1.93
C VAL A 192 -18.43 -2.49 -1.29
N VAL A 193 -17.62 -3.45 -0.86
CA VAL A 193 -18.12 -4.66 -0.18
C VAL A 193 -17.71 -4.61 1.30
N LEU A 194 -18.71 -4.56 2.18
CA LEU A 194 -18.50 -4.50 3.62
C LEU A 194 -19.01 -5.78 4.28
N SER A 195 -18.21 -6.38 5.15
CA SER A 195 -18.54 -7.60 5.89
C SER A 195 -18.09 -7.50 7.34
N GLY A 196 -18.53 -8.49 8.16
CA GLY A 196 -18.14 -8.56 9.57
C GLY A 196 -19.10 -7.82 10.50
N ASN A 197 -18.57 -7.20 11.58
CA ASN A 197 -19.43 -6.55 12.59
C ASN A 197 -18.89 -5.19 13.04
N LEU A 198 -19.80 -4.21 13.14
CA LEU A 198 -19.53 -2.85 13.62
C LEU A 198 -20.76 -2.28 14.35
N GLN A 199 -20.61 -1.13 15.00
CA GLN A 199 -21.68 -0.48 15.77
C GLN A 199 -22.54 0.46 14.94
N HIS A 200 -21.93 1.26 14.06
CA HIS A 200 -22.62 2.28 13.28
C HIS A 200 -22.15 2.26 11.82
N TYR A 201 -23.09 2.37 10.91
CA TYR A 201 -22.81 2.43 9.49
C TYR A 201 -23.57 3.56 8.81
N SER A 202 -22.87 4.26 7.94
CA SER A 202 -23.48 5.23 7.02
C SER A 202 -22.87 5.10 5.63
N SER A 203 -23.63 5.45 4.61
CA SER A 203 -23.16 5.41 3.24
C SER A 203 -23.77 6.44 2.33
N SER A 204 -23.06 6.79 1.28
CA SER A 204 -23.57 7.62 0.19
C SER A 204 -23.11 7.05 -1.16
N LYS A 205 -24.00 7.13 -2.16
CA LYS A 205 -23.73 6.59 -3.50
C LYS A 205 -24.15 7.59 -4.58
N LEU A 206 -23.24 7.81 -5.54
CA LEU A 206 -23.51 8.59 -6.73
C LEU A 206 -22.95 7.83 -7.95
N GLY A 207 -23.82 7.36 -8.84
CA GLY A 207 -23.44 6.59 -10.02
C GLY A 207 -24.07 5.20 -10.07
N SER A 208 -23.45 4.29 -10.83
CA SER A 208 -23.94 2.94 -11.10
C SER A 208 -23.34 1.84 -10.20
N GLY A 209 -22.29 2.17 -9.46
CA GLY A 209 -21.65 1.25 -8.52
C GLY A 209 -22.54 0.88 -7.34
N ASP A 210 -22.17 -0.12 -6.56
CA ASP A 210 -22.94 -0.61 -5.42
C ASP A 210 -22.16 -0.58 -4.10
N ILE A 211 -22.91 -0.55 -2.98
CA ILE A 211 -22.37 -0.75 -1.64
C ILE A 211 -23.05 -2.00 -1.07
N ASP A 212 -22.35 -3.13 -1.11
CA ASP A 212 -22.86 -4.43 -0.63
C ASP A 212 -22.57 -4.59 0.87
N THR A 213 -23.63 -4.69 1.66
CA THR A 213 -23.60 -4.87 3.12
C THR A 213 -24.28 -6.19 3.55
N LYS A 214 -24.52 -7.13 2.63
CA LYS A 214 -25.23 -8.38 2.93
C LYS A 214 -24.60 -9.21 4.05
N HIS A 215 -23.30 -9.09 4.22
CA HIS A 215 -22.53 -9.81 5.25
C HIS A 215 -22.07 -8.89 6.39
N LEU A 216 -22.57 -7.64 6.45
CA LEU A 216 -22.33 -6.68 7.52
C LEU A 216 -23.39 -6.80 8.61
N LYS A 217 -22.94 -6.91 9.86
CA LYS A 217 -23.80 -6.88 11.05
C LYS A 217 -23.58 -5.58 11.78
N VAL A 218 -24.63 -4.77 11.88
CA VAL A 218 -24.64 -3.53 12.67
C VAL A 218 -25.35 -3.83 13.99
N GLN A 219 -24.69 -3.53 15.12
CA GLN A 219 -25.17 -3.84 16.48
C GLN A 219 -25.77 -2.63 17.16
#